data_98896b68d5abd9ebcc85df0dea47e7a1
#
_entry.id   98896b68d5abd9ebcc85df0dea47e7a1
#
_cell.length_a   1.000
_cell.length_b   1.000
_cell.length_c   1.000
_cell.angle_alpha   90.00
_cell.angle_beta   90.00
_cell.angle_gamma   90.00
#
_symmetry.space_group_name_H-M   'P 1'
#
loop_
_entity.id
_entity.type
_entity.pdbx_description
1 polymer ?
#
loop_
_entity_poly.entity_id
_entity_poly.type
_entity_poly.pdbx_seq_one_letter_code
_entity_poly.pdbx_strand_id
1 'polypeptide(L)'
;MPRYKLTLEYDGAPFAGWQIQPDQPTVQGVLTAAIEALTGEKTLVQGAGRTDAGVHARGQVAHIDLARNWDLDTVRDALNSHVRPHPVAILNAERVSDDFNARTSAIKRHYVYRIINRRPDLALEAGHAWRVPRPLDTDAMHIAAQRLVGRHDFTTFRSTECQAKSPVKTLDVLSVERNGEEVMVTAVARSFLHSQVRSIVGSLVAVGEGKWSADDLSRALAARDRTACGPVAPPDGLYLMRVEY
;
A
#
# COMPACT_ATOMS: atom_id res chain seq x y z
N MET A 1 11.64 16.48 -21.96
CA MET A 1 11.49 15.04 -22.29
C MET A 1 10.04 14.64 -22.05
N PRO A 2 9.44 13.84 -22.92
CA PRO A 2 8.06 13.41 -22.72
C PRO A 2 7.90 12.64 -21.43
N ARG A 3 6.98 13.10 -20.55
CA ARG A 3 6.64 12.45 -19.30
C ARG A 3 5.43 11.53 -19.45
N TYR A 4 5.59 10.31 -18.96
CA TYR A 4 4.55 9.28 -18.96
C TYR A 4 4.16 8.93 -17.53
N LYS A 5 2.86 8.91 -17.28
CA LYS A 5 2.26 8.35 -16.07
C LYS A 5 1.87 6.91 -16.36
N LEU A 6 2.34 5.98 -15.55
CA LEU A 6 2.03 4.57 -15.63
C LEU A 6 1.15 4.19 -14.46
N THR A 7 0.02 3.54 -14.74
CA THR A 7 -0.79 2.87 -13.72
C THR A 7 -0.48 1.38 -13.79
N LEU A 8 -0.17 0.77 -12.65
CA LEU A 8 0.26 -0.63 -12.60
C LEU A 8 -0.30 -1.38 -11.41
N GLU A 9 -0.43 -2.69 -11.59
CA GLU A 9 -0.73 -3.63 -10.51
C GLU A 9 0.43 -4.61 -10.33
N TYR A 10 0.54 -5.18 -9.13
CA TYR A 10 1.52 -6.24 -8.85
C TYR A 10 1.11 -7.09 -7.64
N ASP A 11 1.47 -8.37 -7.72
CA ASP A 11 1.57 -9.22 -6.55
C ASP A 11 2.87 -8.89 -5.81
N GLY A 12 2.77 -8.45 -4.57
CA GLY A 12 3.91 -8.03 -3.74
C GLY A 12 4.71 -9.19 -3.16
N ALA A 13 4.14 -10.40 -3.11
CA ALA A 13 4.72 -11.53 -2.39
C ALA A 13 6.20 -11.84 -2.73
N PRO A 14 6.63 -11.85 -4.03
CA PRO A 14 8.02 -12.13 -4.36
C PRO A 14 8.97 -10.92 -4.22
N PHE A 15 8.47 -9.74 -3.82
CA PHE A 15 9.26 -8.52 -3.80
C PHE A 15 9.63 -8.06 -2.39
N ALA A 16 10.85 -7.53 -2.26
CA ALA A 16 11.30 -6.81 -1.07
C ALA A 16 10.67 -5.41 -0.94
N GLY A 17 9.55 -5.19 -1.64
CA GLY A 17 8.76 -3.96 -1.69
C GLY A 17 8.97 -3.19 -2.99
N TRP A 18 8.52 -1.93 -2.96
CA TRP A 18 8.61 -1.05 -4.12
C TRP A 18 10.04 -0.61 -4.44
N GLN A 19 10.74 -0.04 -3.45
CA GLN A 19 12.00 0.69 -3.62
C GLN A 19 13.15 -0.25 -3.95
N ILE A 20 13.97 0.10 -4.95
CA ILE A 20 15.22 -0.62 -5.28
C ILE A 20 16.09 -0.77 -4.04
N GLN A 21 16.54 -2.00 -3.81
CA GLN A 21 17.45 -2.43 -2.76
C GLN A 21 18.54 -3.32 -3.37
N PRO A 22 19.77 -3.32 -2.82
CA PRO A 22 20.82 -4.21 -3.28
C PRO A 22 20.38 -5.68 -3.15
N ASP A 23 20.68 -6.47 -4.17
CA ASP A 23 20.56 -7.95 -4.17
C ASP A 23 19.17 -8.51 -3.87
N GLN A 24 18.11 -7.70 -4.00
CA GLN A 24 16.74 -8.13 -3.76
C GLN A 24 15.80 -7.71 -4.92
N PRO A 25 14.86 -8.58 -5.31
CA PRO A 25 13.86 -8.22 -6.32
C PRO A 25 12.92 -7.17 -5.76
N THR A 26 12.71 -6.08 -6.51
CA THR A 26 11.80 -4.99 -6.16
C THR A 26 10.99 -4.57 -7.37
N VAL A 27 9.77 -4.06 -7.16
CA VAL A 27 8.90 -3.62 -8.26
C VAL A 27 9.55 -2.51 -9.09
N GLN A 28 10.18 -1.54 -8.44
CA GLN A 28 10.89 -0.45 -9.12
C GLN A 28 12.08 -0.96 -9.93
N GLY A 29 12.80 -1.98 -9.44
CA GLY A 29 13.93 -2.60 -10.16
C GLY A 29 13.47 -3.30 -11.43
N VAL A 30 12.40 -4.09 -11.36
CA VAL A 30 11.79 -4.76 -12.51
C VAL A 30 11.33 -3.75 -13.56
N LEU A 31 10.65 -2.68 -13.13
CA LEU A 31 10.22 -1.62 -14.05
C LEU A 31 11.41 -0.90 -14.70
N THR A 32 12.45 -0.57 -13.94
CA THR A 32 13.65 0.09 -14.45
C THR A 32 14.31 -0.78 -15.52
N ALA A 33 14.47 -2.07 -15.28
CA ALA A 33 15.03 -3.01 -16.25
C ALA A 33 14.16 -3.14 -17.51
N ALA A 34 12.82 -3.18 -17.35
CA ALA A 34 11.89 -3.23 -18.48
C ALA A 34 11.96 -1.97 -19.36
N ILE A 35 12.10 -0.79 -18.74
CA ILE A 35 12.23 0.48 -19.46
C ILE A 35 13.59 0.54 -20.19
N GLU A 36 14.68 0.12 -19.55
CA GLU A 36 15.99 0.04 -20.16
C GLU A 36 16.00 -0.93 -21.35
N ALA A 37 15.31 -2.07 -21.24
CA ALA A 37 15.17 -3.03 -22.35
C ALA A 37 14.37 -2.46 -23.54
N LEU A 38 13.33 -1.65 -23.26
CA LEU A 38 12.54 -0.99 -24.31
C LEU A 38 13.29 0.15 -24.99
N THR A 39 13.98 0.99 -24.22
CA THR A 39 14.46 2.30 -24.68
C THR A 39 15.98 2.35 -24.91
N GLY A 40 16.75 1.45 -24.30
CA GLY A 40 18.19 1.51 -24.17
C GLY A 40 18.67 2.56 -23.15
N GLU A 41 17.78 3.19 -22.40
CA GLU A 41 18.06 4.30 -21.48
C GLU A 41 17.84 3.92 -20.03
N LYS A 42 18.75 4.32 -19.15
CA LYS A 42 18.54 4.24 -17.70
C LYS A 42 17.65 5.38 -17.23
N THR A 43 16.42 5.08 -16.95
CA THR A 43 15.40 6.08 -16.56
C THR A 43 15.02 5.92 -15.09
N LEU A 44 14.89 7.05 -14.40
CA LEU A 44 14.42 7.07 -13.02
C LEU A 44 12.90 6.83 -12.96
N VAL A 45 12.50 5.74 -12.34
CA VAL A 45 11.09 5.43 -12.06
C VAL A 45 10.69 6.03 -10.72
N GLN A 46 9.76 6.98 -10.71
CA GLN A 46 9.27 7.59 -9.46
C GLN A 46 7.83 7.15 -9.16
N GLY A 47 7.66 6.36 -8.09
CA GLY A 47 6.34 5.90 -7.65
C GLY A 47 5.59 6.91 -6.77
N ALA A 48 4.26 6.83 -6.78
CA ALA A 48 3.37 7.65 -5.95
C ALA A 48 3.54 7.37 -4.44
N GLY A 49 3.90 6.15 -4.09
CA GLY A 49 4.17 5.72 -2.73
C GLY A 49 5.03 4.47 -2.71
N ARG A 50 5.81 4.29 -1.65
CA ARG A 50 6.50 3.02 -1.41
C ARG A 50 5.52 2.06 -0.77
N THR A 51 5.57 0.79 -1.16
CA THR A 51 4.93 -0.32 -0.47
C THR A 51 6.01 -1.16 0.21
N ASP A 52 5.69 -1.70 1.39
CA ASP A 52 6.58 -2.59 2.14
C ASP A 52 6.76 -3.93 1.40
N ALA A 53 7.74 -4.74 1.82
CA ALA A 53 7.91 -6.11 1.34
C ALA A 53 6.59 -6.90 1.50
N GLY A 54 6.21 -7.65 0.47
CA GLY A 54 4.99 -8.46 0.44
C GLY A 54 3.68 -7.70 0.22
N VAL A 55 3.68 -6.36 0.21
CA VAL A 55 2.47 -5.55 0.02
C VAL A 55 2.13 -5.45 -1.47
N HIS A 56 0.86 -5.68 -1.80
CA HIS A 56 0.33 -5.67 -3.16
C HIS A 56 -0.13 -4.28 -3.61
N ALA A 57 -0.38 -4.14 -4.91
CA ALA A 57 -1.08 -2.98 -5.47
C ALA A 57 -2.00 -3.39 -6.61
N ARG A 58 -3.17 -2.73 -6.70
CA ARG A 58 -4.09 -2.78 -7.84
C ARG A 58 -4.09 -1.50 -8.66
N GLY A 59 -3.44 -0.45 -8.17
CA GLY A 59 -3.41 0.85 -8.82
C GLY A 59 -2.27 1.73 -8.31
N GLN A 60 -1.05 1.18 -8.25
CA GLN A 60 0.16 1.98 -8.06
C GLN A 60 0.34 2.90 -9.27
N VAL A 61 0.84 4.10 -9.03
CA VAL A 61 1.20 5.04 -10.10
C VAL A 61 2.69 5.33 -10.05
N ALA A 62 3.32 5.32 -11.21
CA ALA A 62 4.68 5.79 -11.39
C ALA A 62 4.74 6.80 -12.54
N HIS A 63 5.77 7.65 -12.56
CA HIS A 63 6.10 8.43 -13.75
C HIS A 63 7.54 8.20 -14.18
N ILE A 64 7.74 8.35 -15.48
CA ILE A 64 9.03 8.24 -16.16
C ILE A 64 9.16 9.32 -17.22
N ASP A 65 10.39 9.75 -17.49
CA ASP A 65 10.73 10.64 -18.60
C ASP A 65 11.52 9.85 -19.65
N LEU A 66 11.07 9.87 -20.90
CA LEU A 66 11.73 9.18 -22.01
C LEU A 66 12.29 10.20 -23.01
N ALA A 67 13.41 9.90 -23.67
CA ALA A 67 14.01 10.81 -24.65
C ALA A 67 13.14 10.93 -25.90
N ARG A 68 12.52 9.82 -26.32
CA ARG A 68 11.64 9.77 -27.50
C ARG A 68 10.18 9.90 -27.12
N ASN A 69 9.39 10.39 -28.06
CA ASN A 69 7.94 10.32 -27.97
C ASN A 69 7.48 8.96 -28.48
N TRP A 70 7.06 8.11 -27.55
CA TRP A 70 6.51 6.79 -27.82
C TRP A 70 4.98 6.83 -27.83
N ASP A 71 4.38 6.00 -28.68
CA ASP A 71 2.95 5.72 -28.60
C ASP A 71 2.56 5.06 -27.27
N LEU A 72 1.40 5.43 -26.72
CA LEU A 72 0.97 5.00 -25.37
C LEU A 72 0.74 3.48 -25.28
N ASP A 73 0.10 2.90 -26.31
CA ASP A 73 -0.12 1.47 -26.38
C ASP A 73 1.20 0.72 -26.52
N THR A 74 2.14 1.27 -27.32
CA THR A 74 3.49 0.71 -27.44
C THR A 74 4.22 0.70 -26.09
N VAL A 75 4.17 1.79 -25.32
CA VAL A 75 4.79 1.85 -23.98
C VAL A 75 4.18 0.79 -23.08
N ARG A 76 2.83 0.73 -22.99
CA ARG A 76 2.13 -0.25 -22.16
C ARG A 76 2.50 -1.68 -22.54
N ASP A 77 2.36 -2.03 -23.81
CA ASP A 77 2.46 -3.41 -24.27
C ASP A 77 3.91 -3.92 -24.27
N ALA A 78 4.87 -3.07 -24.66
CA ALA A 78 6.28 -3.42 -24.59
C ALA A 78 6.77 -3.58 -23.13
N LEU A 79 6.37 -2.68 -22.23
CA LEU A 79 6.71 -2.85 -20.80
C LEU A 79 6.11 -4.13 -20.26
N ASN A 80 4.84 -4.46 -20.58
CA ASN A 80 4.21 -5.72 -20.20
C ASN A 80 4.94 -6.95 -20.73
N SER A 81 5.57 -6.85 -21.90
CA SER A 81 6.43 -7.92 -22.43
C SER A 81 7.71 -8.08 -21.61
N HIS A 82 8.36 -6.96 -21.27
CA HIS A 82 9.67 -6.96 -20.61
C HIS A 82 9.62 -7.21 -19.09
N VAL A 83 8.50 -6.95 -18.41
CA VAL A 83 8.38 -7.28 -16.98
C VAL A 83 8.24 -8.77 -16.71
N ARG A 84 7.87 -9.58 -17.70
CA ARG A 84 7.74 -11.04 -17.53
C ARG A 84 9.09 -11.69 -17.20
N PRO A 85 9.11 -12.72 -16.33
CA PRO A 85 7.98 -13.44 -15.73
C PRO A 85 7.50 -12.86 -14.39
N HIS A 86 7.90 -11.66 -14.02
CA HIS A 86 7.51 -11.06 -12.74
C HIS A 86 6.01 -10.72 -12.70
N PRO A 87 5.34 -10.88 -11.55
CA PRO A 87 3.91 -10.58 -11.40
C PRO A 87 3.67 -9.07 -11.28
N VAL A 88 3.97 -8.34 -12.33
CA VAL A 88 3.76 -6.90 -12.51
C VAL A 88 3.06 -6.69 -13.84
N ALA A 89 2.01 -5.86 -13.86
CA ALA A 89 1.33 -5.47 -15.08
C ALA A 89 1.14 -3.96 -15.16
N ILE A 90 1.45 -3.38 -16.31
CA ILE A 90 1.16 -1.99 -16.64
C ILE A 90 -0.27 -1.95 -17.22
N LEU A 91 -1.18 -1.38 -16.44
CA LEU A 91 -2.61 -1.30 -16.79
C LEU A 91 -2.88 -0.19 -17.79
N ASN A 92 -2.18 0.94 -17.62
CA ASN A 92 -2.35 2.13 -18.46
C ASN A 92 -1.08 2.93 -18.55
N ALA A 93 -0.87 3.61 -19.69
CA ALA A 93 0.14 4.62 -19.91
C ALA A 93 -0.54 5.89 -20.41
N GLU A 94 -0.22 7.03 -19.82
CA GLU A 94 -0.79 8.33 -20.16
C GLU A 94 0.33 9.36 -20.37
N ARG A 95 0.13 10.25 -21.33
CA ARG A 95 0.99 11.42 -21.46
C ARG A 95 0.54 12.47 -20.43
N VAL A 96 1.49 13.01 -19.68
CA VAL A 96 1.20 14.03 -18.66
C VAL A 96 2.12 15.23 -18.84
N SER A 97 1.77 16.34 -18.19
CA SER A 97 2.57 17.56 -18.15
C SER A 97 3.92 17.31 -17.45
N ASP A 98 4.94 18.08 -17.82
CA ASP A 98 6.30 17.93 -17.28
C ASP A 98 6.39 18.30 -15.79
N ASP A 99 5.41 19.02 -15.24
CA ASP A 99 5.28 19.34 -13.80
C ASP A 99 4.60 18.23 -12.99
N PHE A 100 3.96 17.25 -13.66
CA PHE A 100 3.36 16.11 -12.95
C PHE A 100 4.43 15.29 -12.23
N ASN A 101 4.20 15.04 -10.95
CA ASN A 101 5.03 14.14 -10.15
C ASN A 101 4.15 13.12 -9.43
N ALA A 102 4.34 11.83 -9.72
CA ALA A 102 3.52 10.77 -9.16
C ALA A 102 3.39 10.82 -7.63
N ARG A 103 4.42 11.27 -6.93
CA ARG A 103 4.42 11.32 -5.47
C ARG A 103 3.82 12.60 -4.90
N THR A 104 4.24 13.76 -5.42
CA THR A 104 3.90 15.07 -4.83
C THR A 104 2.60 15.64 -5.36
N SER A 105 2.23 15.34 -6.61
CA SER A 105 0.94 15.74 -7.19
C SER A 105 -0.24 14.93 -6.64
N ALA A 106 0.03 13.77 -6.02
CA ALA A 106 -1.03 12.91 -5.51
C ALA A 106 -1.75 13.53 -4.30
N ILE A 107 -3.07 13.59 -4.38
CA ILE A 107 -3.97 14.14 -3.34
C ILE A 107 -4.43 13.10 -2.35
N LYS A 108 -4.66 11.84 -2.79
CA LYS A 108 -5.08 10.73 -1.92
C LYS A 108 -4.48 9.39 -2.33
N ARG A 109 -4.28 8.51 -1.36
CA ARG A 109 -3.95 7.08 -1.51
C ARG A 109 -5.04 6.29 -0.83
N HIS A 110 -5.53 5.27 -1.52
CA HIS A 110 -6.57 4.37 -1.05
C HIS A 110 -5.95 3.00 -0.82
N TYR A 111 -6.04 2.53 0.40
CA TYR A 111 -5.63 1.18 0.78
C TYR A 111 -6.81 0.36 1.23
N VAL A 112 -6.77 -0.92 0.93
CA VAL A 112 -7.64 -1.94 1.50
C VAL A 112 -6.77 -3.00 2.13
N TYR A 113 -7.13 -3.42 3.33
CA TYR A 113 -6.54 -4.58 3.99
C TYR A 113 -7.60 -5.68 4.07
N ARG A 114 -7.24 -6.88 3.56
CA ARG A 114 -8.12 -8.05 3.49
C ARG A 114 -7.80 -9.02 4.63
N ILE A 115 -8.81 -9.41 5.37
CA ILE A 115 -8.76 -10.44 6.41
C ILE A 115 -9.76 -11.53 6.06
N ILE A 116 -9.35 -12.78 6.08
CA ILE A 116 -10.27 -13.92 6.03
C ILE A 116 -10.45 -14.46 7.46
N ASN A 117 -11.65 -14.27 7.97
CA ASN A 117 -11.99 -14.57 9.36
C ASN A 117 -12.66 -15.95 9.45
N ARG A 118 -11.85 -17.01 9.49
CA ARG A 118 -12.29 -18.41 9.63
C ARG A 118 -11.22 -19.28 10.27
N ARG A 119 -11.64 -20.44 10.84
CA ARG A 119 -10.73 -21.40 11.47
C ARG A 119 -9.86 -22.17 10.47
N PRO A 120 -10.38 -22.71 9.34
CA PRO A 120 -9.56 -23.40 8.34
C PRO A 120 -8.51 -22.46 7.71
N ASP A 121 -7.37 -23.06 7.31
CA ASP A 121 -6.30 -22.34 6.62
C ASP A 121 -6.73 -21.83 5.23
N LEU A 122 -5.95 -20.89 4.70
CA LEU A 122 -6.13 -20.36 3.36
C LEU A 122 -5.43 -21.29 2.35
N ALA A 123 -6.13 -21.61 1.27
CA ALA A 123 -5.55 -22.29 0.11
C ALA A 123 -5.45 -21.30 -1.07
N LEU A 124 -6.58 -20.81 -1.56
CA LEU A 124 -6.61 -19.88 -2.70
C LEU A 124 -6.17 -18.46 -2.34
N GLU A 125 -6.44 -18.03 -1.10
CA GLU A 125 -6.11 -16.69 -0.62
C GLU A 125 -4.76 -16.64 0.14
N ALA A 126 -4.00 -17.74 0.15
CA ALA A 126 -2.68 -17.79 0.79
C ALA A 126 -1.73 -16.78 0.12
N GLY A 127 -1.12 -15.90 0.92
CA GLY A 127 -0.29 -14.79 0.43
C GLY A 127 -1.08 -13.58 -0.07
N HIS A 128 -2.44 -13.60 -0.06
CA HIS A 128 -3.30 -12.53 -0.59
C HIS A 128 -4.31 -12.01 0.44
N ALA A 129 -4.35 -12.58 1.63
CA ALA A 129 -5.16 -12.12 2.76
C ALA A 129 -4.55 -12.60 4.08
N TRP A 130 -4.85 -11.91 5.16
CA TRP A 130 -4.50 -12.35 6.50
C TRP A 130 -5.57 -13.26 7.08
N ARG A 131 -5.24 -14.52 7.41
CA ARG A 131 -6.17 -15.39 8.13
C ARG A 131 -6.18 -15.04 9.61
N VAL A 132 -7.37 -14.76 10.14
CA VAL A 132 -7.62 -14.62 11.58
C VAL A 132 -8.60 -15.71 12.01
N PRO A 133 -8.16 -16.72 12.78
CA PRO A 133 -9.00 -17.89 13.11
C PRO A 133 -10.04 -17.64 14.20
N ARG A 134 -9.84 -16.64 15.05
CA ARG A 134 -10.77 -16.25 16.11
C ARG A 134 -11.86 -15.36 15.53
N PRO A 135 -13.13 -15.52 15.97
CA PRO A 135 -14.19 -14.60 15.57
C PRO A 135 -13.80 -13.15 15.85
N LEU A 136 -14.13 -12.26 14.92
CA LEU A 136 -13.90 -10.82 15.05
C LEU A 136 -15.24 -10.09 15.19
N ASP A 137 -15.35 -9.22 16.16
CA ASP A 137 -16.43 -8.23 16.27
C ASP A 137 -16.10 -7.04 15.36
N THR A 138 -16.63 -7.04 14.15
CA THR A 138 -16.36 -6.01 13.14
C THR A 138 -17.02 -4.66 13.47
N ASP A 139 -18.11 -4.65 14.20
CA ASP A 139 -18.78 -3.43 14.64
C ASP A 139 -17.91 -2.72 15.70
N ALA A 140 -17.39 -3.46 16.67
CA ALA A 140 -16.43 -2.93 17.63
C ALA A 140 -15.16 -2.42 16.95
N MET A 141 -14.64 -3.15 15.94
CA MET A 141 -13.50 -2.69 15.12
C MET A 141 -13.82 -1.38 14.40
N HIS A 142 -14.99 -1.25 13.77
CA HIS A 142 -15.41 -0.05 13.06
C HIS A 142 -15.55 1.14 14.03
N ILE A 143 -16.21 0.97 15.17
CA ILE A 143 -16.35 2.01 16.20
C ILE A 143 -14.98 2.49 16.69
N ALA A 144 -14.05 1.56 16.93
CA ALA A 144 -12.68 1.90 17.33
C ALA A 144 -11.94 2.63 16.21
N ALA A 145 -12.09 2.21 14.95
CA ALA A 145 -11.46 2.84 13.79
C ALA A 145 -11.85 4.33 13.66
N GLN A 146 -13.10 4.70 13.99
CA GLN A 146 -13.55 6.09 13.94
C GLN A 146 -12.77 7.01 14.89
N ARG A 147 -12.14 6.48 15.95
CA ARG A 147 -11.28 7.25 16.86
C ARG A 147 -9.97 7.72 16.22
N LEU A 148 -9.59 7.09 15.10
CA LEU A 148 -8.36 7.41 14.37
C LEU A 148 -8.61 8.28 13.13
N VAL A 149 -9.87 8.51 12.76
CA VAL A 149 -10.23 9.41 11.65
C VAL A 149 -9.94 10.86 12.04
N GLY A 150 -9.43 11.64 11.09
CA GLY A 150 -9.03 13.02 11.33
C GLY A 150 -7.51 13.20 11.46
N ARG A 151 -7.12 14.38 11.96
CA ARG A 151 -5.71 14.77 12.08
C ARG A 151 -5.14 14.39 13.44
N HIS A 152 -4.20 13.45 13.46
CA HIS A 152 -3.55 12.94 14.67
C HIS A 152 -2.05 12.78 14.50
N ASP A 153 -1.36 12.68 15.64
CA ASP A 153 0.02 12.20 15.71
C ASP A 153 0.02 10.65 15.75
N PHE A 154 0.49 10.03 14.66
CA PHE A 154 0.54 8.58 14.51
C PHE A 154 1.89 7.97 14.89
N THR A 155 2.65 8.57 15.81
CA THR A 155 3.93 8.03 16.27
C THR A 155 3.81 6.57 16.72
N THR A 156 2.74 6.22 17.45
CA THR A 156 2.47 4.84 17.91
C THR A 156 2.36 3.86 16.75
N PHE A 157 1.78 4.27 15.62
CA PHE A 157 1.48 3.38 14.49
C PHE A 157 2.51 3.43 13.35
N ARG A 158 3.67 4.05 13.55
CA ARG A 158 4.74 4.08 12.53
C ARG A 158 5.85 3.09 12.86
N SER A 159 6.51 2.57 11.82
CA SER A 159 7.77 1.83 11.99
C SER A 159 8.86 2.75 12.57
N THR A 160 9.78 2.17 13.34
CA THR A 160 10.99 2.87 13.84
C THR A 160 11.89 3.35 12.70
N GLU A 161 11.87 2.65 11.56
CA GLU A 161 12.65 2.99 10.35
C GLU A 161 11.98 4.08 9.48
N CYS A 162 10.86 4.64 9.94
CA CYS A 162 10.10 5.62 9.18
C CYS A 162 10.87 6.93 8.98
N GLN A 163 11.19 7.26 7.74
CA GLN A 163 11.92 8.45 7.33
C GLN A 163 11.07 9.73 7.24
N ALA A 164 9.76 9.65 7.57
CA ALA A 164 8.87 10.82 7.50
C ALA A 164 9.26 11.87 8.54
N LYS A 165 9.40 13.12 8.10
CA LYS A 165 9.76 14.27 8.96
C LYS A 165 8.73 14.54 10.06
N SER A 166 7.44 14.30 9.80
CA SER A 166 6.35 14.53 10.75
C SER A 166 5.50 13.27 10.90
N PRO A 167 5.21 12.82 12.13
CA PRO A 167 4.28 11.74 12.40
C PRO A 167 2.81 12.16 12.26
N VAL A 168 2.53 13.46 12.16
CA VAL A 168 1.16 13.98 12.03
C VAL A 168 0.63 13.70 10.64
N LYS A 169 -0.50 12.99 10.58
CA LYS A 169 -1.25 12.67 9.35
C LYS A 169 -2.73 12.95 9.56
N THR A 170 -3.44 13.08 8.45
CA THR A 170 -4.91 13.11 8.45
C THR A 170 -5.39 11.85 7.75
N LEU A 171 -6.15 11.02 8.47
CA LEU A 171 -6.91 9.94 7.86
C LEU A 171 -8.27 10.48 7.47
N ASP A 172 -8.57 10.45 6.16
CA ASP A 172 -9.87 10.91 5.64
C ASP A 172 -10.95 9.84 5.85
N VAL A 173 -10.57 8.56 5.70
CA VAL A 173 -11.44 7.39 5.90
C VAL A 173 -10.65 6.29 6.59
N LEU A 174 -11.30 5.66 7.57
CA LEU A 174 -10.90 4.38 8.13
C LEU A 174 -12.16 3.61 8.47
N SER A 175 -12.53 2.62 7.66
CA SER A 175 -13.74 1.82 7.86
C SER A 175 -13.41 0.34 7.94
N VAL A 176 -14.28 -0.41 8.63
CA VAL A 176 -14.24 -1.87 8.69
C VAL A 176 -15.57 -2.38 8.24
N GLU A 177 -15.56 -3.32 7.31
CA GLU A 177 -16.76 -3.91 6.71
C GLU A 177 -16.59 -5.43 6.63
N ARG A 178 -17.68 -6.18 6.84
CA ARG A 178 -17.72 -7.64 6.72
C ARG A 178 -18.59 -8.05 5.56
N ASN A 179 -18.08 -8.96 4.74
CA ASN A 179 -18.83 -9.66 3.73
C ASN A 179 -18.56 -11.18 3.87
N GLY A 180 -19.47 -11.90 4.53
CA GLY A 180 -19.25 -13.30 4.85
C GLY A 180 -18.02 -13.53 5.74
N GLU A 181 -17.08 -14.33 5.25
CA GLU A 181 -15.80 -14.59 5.94
C GLU A 181 -14.77 -13.48 5.72
N GLU A 182 -14.96 -12.63 4.72
CA GLU A 182 -14.03 -11.53 4.42
C GLU A 182 -14.34 -10.29 5.26
N VAL A 183 -13.32 -9.77 5.92
CA VAL A 183 -13.35 -8.48 6.61
C VAL A 183 -12.38 -7.55 5.90
N MET A 184 -12.87 -6.41 5.44
CA MET A 184 -12.10 -5.38 4.74
C MET A 184 -11.92 -4.16 5.64
N VAL A 185 -10.67 -3.69 5.75
CA VAL A 185 -10.34 -2.42 6.38
C VAL A 185 -9.91 -1.45 5.28
N THR A 186 -10.70 -0.41 5.05
CA THR A 186 -10.40 0.64 4.08
C THR A 186 -9.74 1.82 4.78
N ALA A 187 -8.62 2.30 4.24
CA ALA A 187 -7.90 3.45 4.75
C ALA A 187 -7.61 4.45 3.61
N VAL A 188 -8.00 5.71 3.79
CA VAL A 188 -7.77 6.79 2.81
C VAL A 188 -7.11 7.96 3.50
N ALA A 189 -6.02 8.44 2.92
CA ALA A 189 -5.29 9.62 3.37
C ALA A 189 -4.46 10.22 2.24
N ARG A 190 -4.04 11.47 2.39
CA ARG A 190 -3.06 12.08 1.49
C ARG A 190 -1.73 11.32 1.48
N SER A 191 -1.29 10.86 2.65
CA SER A 191 -0.05 10.07 2.79
C SER A 191 -0.09 9.26 4.07
N PHE A 192 0.63 8.15 4.08
CA PHE A 192 0.80 7.27 5.22
C PHE A 192 2.26 7.24 5.68
N LEU A 193 2.46 6.89 6.94
CA LEU A 193 3.77 6.56 7.50
C LEU A 193 4.13 5.10 7.15
N HIS A 194 5.41 4.77 7.26
CA HIS A 194 5.89 3.40 7.08
C HIS A 194 5.15 2.45 8.04
N SER A 195 4.58 1.38 7.50
CA SER A 195 3.77 0.36 8.19
C SER A 195 2.53 0.88 8.94
N GLN A 196 2.10 2.14 8.73
CA GLN A 196 1.00 2.73 9.48
C GLN A 196 -0.31 1.94 9.34
N VAL A 197 -0.73 1.61 8.12
CA VAL A 197 -1.98 0.87 7.88
C VAL A 197 -1.92 -0.50 8.55
N ARG A 198 -0.83 -1.23 8.40
CA ARG A 198 -0.64 -2.55 9.01
C ARG A 198 -0.65 -2.50 10.54
N SER A 199 -0.04 -1.48 11.12
CA SER A 199 -0.05 -1.25 12.58
C SER A 199 -1.44 -0.95 13.11
N ILE A 200 -2.21 -0.13 12.38
CA ILE A 200 -3.62 0.16 12.71
C ILE A 200 -4.46 -1.11 12.60
N VAL A 201 -4.35 -1.86 11.51
CA VAL A 201 -5.14 -3.08 11.29
C VAL A 201 -4.88 -4.11 12.38
N GLY A 202 -3.62 -4.36 12.74
CA GLY A 202 -3.30 -5.30 13.81
C GLY A 202 -3.86 -4.88 15.17
N SER A 203 -3.88 -3.57 15.45
CA SER A 203 -4.52 -3.03 16.66
C SER A 203 -6.04 -3.15 16.61
N LEU A 204 -6.67 -2.95 15.43
CA LEU A 204 -8.11 -3.17 15.23
C LEU A 204 -8.49 -4.65 15.40
N VAL A 205 -7.65 -5.58 14.94
CA VAL A 205 -7.88 -7.02 15.19
C VAL A 205 -7.84 -7.34 16.68
N ALA A 206 -6.95 -6.69 17.46
CA ALA A 206 -6.97 -6.85 18.91
C ALA A 206 -8.30 -6.36 19.55
N VAL A 207 -8.91 -5.32 18.98
CA VAL A 207 -10.27 -4.87 19.36
C VAL A 207 -11.31 -5.93 18.98
N GLY A 208 -11.29 -6.40 17.72
CA GLY A 208 -12.25 -7.40 17.23
C GLY A 208 -12.19 -8.72 17.98
N GLU A 209 -11.01 -9.11 18.49
CA GLU A 209 -10.84 -10.27 19.37
C GLU A 209 -11.26 -10.03 20.84
N GLY A 210 -11.71 -8.83 21.18
CA GLY A 210 -12.07 -8.45 22.55
C GLY A 210 -10.89 -8.27 23.52
N LYS A 211 -9.65 -8.23 22.99
CA LYS A 211 -8.45 -7.99 23.82
C LYS A 211 -8.27 -6.52 24.17
N TRP A 212 -8.73 -5.64 23.30
CA TRP A 212 -8.72 -4.20 23.43
C TRP A 212 -10.15 -3.64 23.31
N SER A 213 -10.39 -2.53 23.94
CA SER A 213 -11.56 -1.68 23.73
C SER A 213 -11.22 -0.53 22.76
N ALA A 214 -12.24 0.21 22.30
CA ALA A 214 -12.02 1.45 21.54
C ALA A 214 -11.22 2.49 22.35
N ASP A 215 -11.37 2.50 23.67
CA ASP A 215 -10.63 3.40 24.54
C ASP A 215 -9.16 2.98 24.69
N ASP A 216 -8.84 1.68 24.63
CA ASP A 216 -7.46 1.18 24.57
C ASP A 216 -6.76 1.68 23.30
N LEU A 217 -7.45 1.61 22.16
CA LEU A 217 -6.92 2.15 20.89
C LEU A 217 -6.69 3.68 20.99
N SER A 218 -7.61 4.41 21.60
CA SER A 218 -7.45 5.85 21.84
C SER A 218 -6.27 6.16 22.76
N ARG A 219 -6.06 5.36 23.81
CA ARG A 219 -4.89 5.48 24.70
C ARG A 219 -3.59 5.17 23.95
N ALA A 220 -3.57 4.16 23.10
CA ALA A 220 -2.42 3.84 22.28
C ALA A 220 -2.06 5.00 21.33
N LEU A 221 -3.06 5.63 20.69
CA LEU A 221 -2.84 6.84 19.87
C LEU A 221 -2.25 7.99 20.70
N ALA A 222 -2.84 8.25 21.87
CA ALA A 222 -2.42 9.35 22.76
C ALA A 222 -1.02 9.15 23.35
N ALA A 223 -0.59 7.90 23.51
CA ALA A 223 0.72 7.55 24.07
C ALA A 223 1.89 8.06 23.21
N ARG A 224 1.73 8.18 21.91
CA ARG A 224 2.80 8.57 20.96
C ARG A 224 4.08 7.75 21.14
N ASP A 225 3.90 6.50 21.48
CA ASP A 225 4.96 5.54 21.74
C ASP A 225 4.74 4.27 20.93
N ARG A 226 5.75 3.87 20.14
CA ARG A 226 5.69 2.66 19.31
C ARG A 226 5.40 1.40 20.11
N THR A 227 5.83 1.32 21.35
CA THR A 227 5.64 0.16 22.23
C THR A 227 4.18 -0.03 22.66
N ALA A 228 3.36 1.04 22.60
CA ALA A 228 1.93 1.00 22.88
C ALA A 228 1.09 0.49 21.69
N CYS A 229 1.71 0.21 20.53
CA CYS A 229 1.02 -0.30 19.37
C CYS A 229 0.65 -1.78 19.55
N GLY A 230 -0.49 -2.18 19.01
CA GLY A 230 -0.82 -3.60 18.83
C GLY A 230 0.13 -4.30 17.84
N PRO A 231 -0.03 -5.62 17.62
CA PRO A 231 0.74 -6.36 16.65
C PRO A 231 0.65 -5.73 15.25
N VAL A 232 1.72 -5.80 14.47
CA VAL A 232 1.70 -5.34 13.07
C VAL A 232 1.07 -6.46 12.24
N ALA A 233 0.02 -6.14 11.49
CA ALA A 233 -0.60 -7.08 10.56
C ALA A 233 0.39 -7.51 9.46
N PRO A 234 0.36 -8.77 8.98
CA PRO A 234 1.21 -9.24 7.89
C PRO A 234 0.99 -8.43 6.60
N PRO A 235 1.95 -8.40 5.68
CA PRO A 235 1.82 -7.63 4.44
C PRO A 235 0.78 -8.18 3.48
N ASP A 236 0.55 -9.50 3.50
CA ASP A 236 -0.22 -10.29 2.54
C ASP A 236 -1.67 -9.79 2.32
N GLY A 237 -2.25 -9.12 3.32
CA GLY A 237 -3.59 -8.57 3.20
C GLY A 237 -3.64 -7.14 2.67
N LEU A 238 -2.52 -6.44 2.53
CA LEU A 238 -2.50 -5.01 2.21
C LEU A 238 -2.37 -4.75 0.70
N TYR A 239 -3.28 -3.91 0.18
CA TYR A 239 -3.33 -3.48 -1.22
C TYR A 239 -3.38 -1.97 -1.34
N LEU A 240 -2.49 -1.38 -2.13
CA LEU A 240 -2.68 -0.03 -2.66
C LEU A 240 -3.68 -0.11 -3.82
N MET A 241 -4.90 0.35 -3.59
CA MET A 241 -6.00 0.21 -4.55
C MET A 241 -5.95 1.27 -5.66
N ARG A 242 -5.66 2.51 -5.31
CA ARG A 242 -5.55 3.62 -6.27
C ARG A 242 -4.88 4.85 -5.66
N VAL A 243 -4.43 5.73 -6.53
CA VAL A 243 -3.91 7.06 -6.21
C VAL A 243 -4.73 8.10 -6.95
N GLU A 244 -5.18 9.13 -6.25
CA GLU A 244 -5.90 10.28 -6.83
C GLU A 244 -4.96 11.47 -7.06
N TYR A 245 -5.20 12.20 -8.15
CA TYR A 245 -4.46 13.39 -8.57
C TYR A 245 -5.37 14.57 -8.84
#